data_7cd703049b7dab05b9c6cd59ef810987
#
_entry.id   7cd703049b7dab05b9c6cd59ef810987
#
_cell.length_a   1.000
_cell.length_b   1.000
_cell.length_c   1.000
_cell.angle_alpha   90.00
_cell.angle_beta   90.00
_cell.angle_gamma   90.00
#
_symmetry.space_group_name_H-M   'P 1'
#
loop_
_entity.id
_entity.type
_entity.pdbx_description
1 polymer ?
#
loop_
_entity_poly.entity_id
_entity_poly.type
_entity_poly.pdbx_seq_one_letter_code
_entity_poly.pdbx_strand_id
1 'polypeptide(L)'
;LNARGIEDAPRVGTWLEAQGYRPDHVLCSTATRAVDTWAAISRCLSGAEIEVSYTRAFYLAMPPDMLNVIRASEGHTLAVIGHNPGIGSLARSLVATQPQHEKFTRYPTAATLVVDFNATSWANTEIGAGVARAFITPRDLP
;
A
#
# COMPACT_ATOMS: atom_id res chain seq x y z
N LEU A 1 -13.48 -2.33 10.46
CA LEU A 1 -13.89 -1.59 9.26
C LEU A 1 -15.32 -1.08 9.40
N ASN A 2 -15.59 0.10 8.89
CA ASN A 2 -16.96 0.58 8.73
C ASN A 2 -17.58 -0.06 7.47
N ALA A 3 -18.86 0.20 7.22
CA ALA A 3 -19.59 -0.39 6.10
C ALA A 3 -18.90 -0.14 4.75
N ARG A 4 -18.37 1.06 4.55
CA ARG A 4 -17.67 1.41 3.31
C ARG A 4 -16.38 0.60 3.15
N GLY A 5 -15.60 0.46 4.22
CA GLY A 5 -14.37 -0.34 4.17
C GLY A 5 -14.63 -1.82 3.90
N ILE A 6 -15.73 -2.36 4.42
CA ILE A 6 -16.14 -3.73 4.16
C ILE A 6 -16.40 -3.96 2.66
N GLU A 7 -16.95 -2.97 1.97
CA GLU A 7 -17.20 -3.04 0.52
C GLU A 7 -15.95 -2.75 -0.30
N ASP A 8 -15.17 -1.76 0.11
CA ASP A 8 -14.09 -1.20 -0.71
C ASP A 8 -12.84 -2.07 -0.71
N ALA A 9 -12.47 -2.66 0.43
CA ALA A 9 -11.26 -3.46 0.52
C ALA A 9 -11.27 -4.67 -0.42
N PRO A 10 -12.35 -5.47 -0.50
CA PRO A 10 -12.41 -6.56 -1.48
C PRO A 10 -12.32 -6.07 -2.93
N ARG A 11 -12.88 -4.90 -3.23
CA ARG A 11 -12.81 -4.34 -4.59
C ARG A 11 -11.38 -4.01 -4.98
N VAL A 12 -10.60 -3.47 -4.05
CA VAL A 12 -9.17 -3.24 -4.26
C VAL A 12 -8.44 -4.56 -4.46
N GLY A 13 -8.73 -5.56 -3.63
CA GLY A 13 -8.12 -6.88 -3.77
C GLY A 13 -8.39 -7.53 -5.12
N THR A 14 -9.63 -7.45 -5.59
CA THR A 14 -10.01 -7.94 -6.91
C THR A 14 -9.26 -7.21 -8.02
N TRP A 15 -9.13 -5.90 -7.90
CA TRP A 15 -8.37 -5.09 -8.86
C TRP A 15 -6.90 -5.49 -8.89
N LEU A 16 -6.27 -5.65 -7.72
CA LEU A 16 -4.88 -6.07 -7.64
C LEU A 16 -4.65 -7.43 -8.32
N GLU A 17 -5.55 -8.38 -8.06
CA GLU A 17 -5.46 -9.71 -8.68
C GLU A 17 -5.59 -9.61 -10.20
N ALA A 18 -6.56 -8.84 -10.68
CA ALA A 18 -6.81 -8.70 -12.11
C ALA A 18 -5.64 -8.02 -12.84
N GLN A 19 -4.95 -7.08 -12.17
CA GLN A 19 -3.82 -6.36 -12.74
C GLN A 19 -2.49 -7.10 -12.59
N GLY A 20 -2.46 -8.18 -11.84
CA GLY A 20 -1.22 -8.90 -11.57
C GLY A 20 -0.31 -8.23 -10.54
N TYR A 21 -0.84 -7.34 -9.73
CA TYR A 21 -0.10 -6.65 -8.67
C TYR A 21 -0.21 -7.42 -7.35
N ARG A 22 0.27 -8.64 -7.34
CA ARG A 22 0.21 -9.48 -6.15
C ARG A 22 1.46 -9.31 -5.31
N PRO A 23 1.34 -8.88 -4.02
CA PRO A 23 2.52 -8.81 -3.15
C PRO A 23 3.01 -10.19 -2.74
N ASP A 24 4.31 -10.32 -2.52
CA ASP A 24 4.89 -11.48 -1.87
C ASP A 24 5.15 -11.23 -0.39
N HIS A 25 5.19 -9.98 0.02
CA HIS A 25 5.34 -9.59 1.43
C HIS A 25 4.48 -8.36 1.72
N VAL A 26 3.85 -8.33 2.88
CA VAL A 26 2.99 -7.24 3.32
C VAL A 26 3.48 -6.69 4.65
N LEU A 27 3.63 -5.37 4.71
CA LEU A 27 3.87 -4.64 5.96
C LEU A 27 2.56 -3.98 6.35
N CYS A 28 2.00 -4.39 7.47
CA CYS A 28 0.67 -3.93 7.89
C CYS A 28 0.71 -3.37 9.30
N SER A 29 0.06 -2.24 9.51
CA SER A 29 -0.14 -1.70 10.84
C SER A 29 -0.88 -2.71 11.73
N THR A 30 -0.58 -2.71 13.03
CA THR A 30 -1.26 -3.57 14.00
C THR A 30 -2.67 -3.11 14.35
N ALA A 31 -3.08 -1.92 13.94
CA ALA A 31 -4.44 -1.43 14.20
C ALA A 31 -5.49 -2.34 13.56
N THR A 32 -6.59 -2.58 14.27
CA THR A 32 -7.64 -3.50 13.82
C THR A 32 -8.13 -3.20 12.41
N ARG A 33 -8.36 -1.93 12.09
CA ARG A 33 -8.87 -1.56 10.75
C ARG A 33 -7.87 -1.87 9.64
N ALA A 34 -6.57 -1.80 9.91
CA ALA A 34 -5.54 -2.17 8.92
C ALA A 34 -5.48 -3.69 8.75
N VAL A 35 -5.51 -4.42 9.85
CA VAL A 35 -5.54 -5.88 9.83
C VAL A 35 -6.77 -6.39 9.07
N ASP A 36 -7.94 -5.80 9.31
CA ASP A 36 -9.18 -6.17 8.63
C ASP A 36 -9.12 -5.85 7.14
N THR A 37 -8.51 -4.71 6.79
CA THR A 37 -8.31 -4.34 5.38
C THR A 37 -7.47 -5.39 4.65
N TRP A 38 -6.33 -5.77 5.24
CA TRP A 38 -5.50 -6.80 4.63
C TRP A 38 -6.23 -8.13 4.54
N ALA A 39 -6.95 -8.53 5.58
CA ALA A 39 -7.71 -9.79 5.57
C ALA A 39 -8.72 -9.82 4.40
N ALA A 40 -9.40 -8.70 4.16
CA ALA A 40 -10.36 -8.60 3.06
C ALA A 40 -9.68 -8.64 1.68
N ILE A 41 -8.56 -7.93 1.53
CA ILE A 41 -7.78 -7.93 0.28
C ILE A 41 -7.23 -9.33 0.00
N SER A 42 -6.66 -9.98 1.01
CA SER A 42 -5.99 -11.27 0.86
C SER A 42 -6.91 -12.36 0.32
N ARG A 43 -8.20 -12.31 0.67
CA ARG A 43 -9.19 -13.29 0.18
C ARG A 43 -9.40 -13.20 -1.33
N CYS A 44 -9.04 -12.10 -1.96
CA CYS A 44 -9.17 -11.89 -3.40
C CYS A 44 -7.92 -12.26 -4.18
N LEU A 45 -6.84 -12.61 -3.48
CA LEU A 45 -5.55 -12.92 -4.10
C LEU A 45 -5.33 -14.42 -4.16
N SER A 46 -4.95 -14.91 -5.34
CA SER A 46 -4.68 -16.34 -5.57
C SER A 46 -3.18 -16.62 -5.43
N GLY A 47 -2.84 -17.91 -5.49
CA GLY A 47 -1.45 -18.36 -5.54
C GLY A 47 -0.89 -18.72 -4.18
N ALA A 48 0.45 -18.70 -4.07
CA ALA A 48 1.16 -19.09 -2.87
C ALA A 48 0.88 -18.16 -1.70
N GLU A 49 1.13 -18.65 -0.49
CA GLU A 49 0.98 -17.89 0.73
C GLU A 49 1.81 -16.60 0.69
N ILE A 50 1.24 -15.51 1.21
CA ILE A 50 1.88 -14.21 1.29
C ILE A 50 2.38 -14.01 2.72
N GLU A 51 3.65 -13.63 2.86
CA GLU A 51 4.23 -13.32 4.16
C GLU A 51 3.75 -11.96 4.64
N VAL A 52 3.26 -11.89 5.87
CA VAL A 52 2.75 -10.63 6.45
C VAL A 52 3.51 -10.31 7.73
N SER A 53 4.03 -9.09 7.79
CA SER A 53 4.66 -8.55 9.01
C SER A 53 3.76 -7.46 9.56
N TYR A 54 3.25 -7.65 10.76
CA TYR A 54 2.46 -6.63 11.45
C TYR A 54 3.38 -5.76 12.29
N THR A 55 3.26 -4.45 12.17
CA THR A 55 4.15 -3.52 12.86
C THR A 55 3.41 -2.37 13.53
N ARG A 56 3.72 -2.15 14.79
CA ARG A 56 3.24 -0.99 15.54
C ARG A 56 3.89 0.30 15.05
N ALA A 57 5.03 0.20 14.37
CA ALA A 57 5.75 1.34 13.85
C ALA A 57 4.93 2.14 12.81
N PHE A 58 3.88 1.55 12.25
CA PHE A 58 3.01 2.25 11.31
C PHE A 58 1.87 3.01 11.97
N TYR A 59 1.64 2.81 13.26
CA TYR A 59 0.60 3.54 13.98
C TYR A 59 1.07 4.97 14.25
N LEU A 60 0.33 5.96 13.78
CA LEU A 60 0.67 7.39 13.85
C LEU A 60 2.06 7.70 13.26
N ALA A 61 2.53 6.86 12.34
CA ALA A 61 3.85 7.01 11.75
C ALA A 61 3.88 8.12 10.69
N MET A 62 5.06 8.73 10.56
CA MET A 62 5.36 9.65 9.48
C MET A 62 6.31 8.97 8.49
N PRO A 63 6.51 9.53 7.28
CA PRO A 63 7.30 8.87 6.23
C PRO A 63 8.67 8.33 6.64
N PRO A 64 9.50 9.04 7.44
CA PRO A 64 10.80 8.49 7.82
C PRO A 64 10.70 7.16 8.57
N ASP A 65 9.74 7.02 9.48
CA ASP A 65 9.54 5.80 10.26
C ASP A 65 9.08 4.64 9.36
N MET A 66 8.15 4.94 8.46
CA MET A 66 7.63 3.95 7.52
C MET A 66 8.72 3.51 6.54
N LEU A 67 9.53 4.45 6.07
CA LEU A 67 10.61 4.17 5.13
C LEU A 67 11.68 3.28 5.77
N ASN A 68 11.97 3.46 7.06
CA ASN A 68 12.90 2.59 7.78
C ASN A 68 12.43 1.13 7.77
N VAL A 69 11.13 0.90 7.97
CA VAL A 69 10.56 -0.45 7.92
C VAL A 69 10.64 -1.03 6.50
N ILE A 70 10.32 -0.22 5.50
CA ILE A 70 10.41 -0.62 4.10
C ILE A 70 11.85 -1.04 3.75
N ARG A 71 12.83 -0.23 4.14
CA ARG A 71 14.25 -0.48 3.82
C ARG A 71 14.79 -1.73 4.49
N ALA A 72 14.21 -2.15 5.61
CA ALA A 72 14.60 -3.37 6.31
C ALA A 72 13.89 -4.62 5.78
N SER A 73 13.00 -4.47 4.81
CA SER A 73 12.15 -5.55 4.32
C SER A 73 12.80 -6.32 3.17
N GLU A 74 12.30 -7.53 2.97
CA GLU A 74 12.70 -8.39 1.86
C GLU A 74 11.49 -8.64 0.96
N GLY A 75 11.74 -9.30 -0.17
CA GLY A 75 10.71 -9.61 -1.15
C GLY A 75 10.82 -8.75 -2.39
N HIS A 76 10.11 -9.14 -3.43
CA HIS A 76 10.12 -8.46 -4.71
C HIS A 76 9.01 -7.41 -4.81
N THR A 77 7.81 -7.76 -4.40
CA THR A 77 6.65 -6.87 -4.42
C THR A 77 6.11 -6.72 -3.00
N LEU A 78 6.21 -5.51 -2.49
CA LEU A 78 5.91 -5.19 -1.11
C LEU A 78 4.62 -4.37 -1.05
N ALA A 79 3.67 -4.79 -0.22
CA ALA A 79 2.50 -3.97 0.07
C ALA A 79 2.66 -3.31 1.43
N VAL A 80 2.21 -2.06 1.54
CA VAL A 80 2.26 -1.29 2.78
C VAL A 80 0.85 -0.83 3.11
N ILE A 81 0.36 -1.22 4.29
CA ILE A 81 -0.97 -0.83 4.77
C ILE A 81 -0.82 -0.03 6.07
N GLY A 82 -1.15 1.23 5.98
CA GLY A 82 -1.00 2.17 7.09
C GLY A 82 -2.20 3.09 7.23
N HIS A 83 -1.95 4.26 7.77
CA HIS A 83 -3.00 5.23 8.13
C HIS A 83 -2.63 6.63 7.65
N ASN A 84 -3.64 7.44 7.37
CA ASN A 84 -3.44 8.87 7.17
C ASN A 84 -3.17 9.56 8.51
N PRO A 85 -2.38 10.63 8.51
CA PRO A 85 -1.77 11.29 7.34
C PRO A 85 -0.49 10.61 6.82
N GLY A 86 0.09 9.68 7.57
CA GLY A 86 1.38 9.07 7.25
C GLY A 86 1.43 8.37 5.90
N ILE A 87 0.42 7.53 5.60
CA ILE A 87 0.42 6.76 4.35
C ILE A 87 0.31 7.68 3.12
N GLY A 88 -0.53 8.71 3.19
CA GLY A 88 -0.64 9.67 2.10
C GLY A 88 0.64 10.49 1.91
N SER A 89 1.25 10.91 3.01
CA SER A 89 2.54 11.62 2.98
C SER A 89 3.65 10.73 2.39
N LEU A 90 3.67 9.44 2.76
CA LEU A 90 4.61 8.48 2.20
C LEU A 90 4.41 8.36 0.69
N ALA A 91 3.18 8.17 0.25
CA ALA A 91 2.86 8.04 -1.17
C ALA A 91 3.38 9.23 -1.97
N ARG A 92 3.13 10.44 -1.48
CA ARG A 92 3.60 11.66 -2.14
C ARG A 92 5.12 11.76 -2.16
N SER A 93 5.77 11.28 -1.11
CA SER A 93 7.24 11.35 -0.98
C SER A 93 7.95 10.35 -1.89
N LEU A 94 7.36 9.21 -2.17
CA LEU A 94 8.01 8.13 -2.92
C LEU A 94 8.12 8.40 -4.41
N VAL A 95 7.15 9.10 -4.99
CA VAL A 95 7.05 9.24 -6.44
C VAL A 95 7.90 10.37 -6.99
N ALA A 96 8.52 10.13 -8.14
CA ALA A 96 9.26 11.15 -8.88
C ALA A 96 8.31 12.21 -9.46
N THR A 97 7.14 11.77 -9.94
CA THR A 97 6.09 12.61 -10.47
C THR A 97 4.76 12.12 -9.93
N GLN A 98 3.96 13.03 -9.39
CA GLN A 98 2.65 12.66 -8.84
C GLN A 98 1.70 12.22 -9.93
N PRO A 99 0.90 11.14 -9.70
CA PRO A 99 -0.17 10.78 -10.62
C PRO A 99 -1.16 11.94 -10.82
N GLN A 100 -1.64 12.08 -12.05
CA GLN A 100 -2.66 13.09 -12.36
C GLN A 100 -4.04 12.54 -11.98
N HIS A 101 -4.33 12.61 -10.69
CA HIS A 101 -5.60 12.16 -10.14
C HIS A 101 -6.00 13.16 -9.04
N GLU A 102 -7.23 13.66 -9.10
CA GLU A 102 -7.68 14.71 -8.18
C GLU A 102 -7.65 14.29 -6.70
N LYS A 103 -7.70 12.98 -6.43
CA LYS A 103 -7.74 12.43 -5.07
C LYS A 103 -6.36 12.03 -4.54
N PHE A 104 -5.30 12.16 -5.33
CA PHE A 104 -3.98 11.67 -4.88
C PHE A 104 -3.49 12.41 -3.63
N THR A 105 -3.65 13.71 -3.59
CA THR A 105 -3.21 14.52 -2.43
C THR A 105 -3.99 14.17 -1.16
N ARG A 106 -5.30 13.94 -1.28
CA ARG A 106 -6.14 13.58 -0.15
C ARG A 106 -5.94 12.14 0.32
N TYR A 107 -5.61 11.27 -0.60
CA TYR A 107 -5.36 9.87 -0.35
C TYR A 107 -6.48 9.23 0.49
N PRO A 108 -7.71 9.16 -0.04
CA PRO A 108 -8.86 8.69 0.73
C PRO A 108 -8.77 7.24 1.15
N THR A 109 -9.69 6.78 1.97
CA THR A 109 -9.75 5.39 2.44
C THR A 109 -9.67 4.42 1.27
N ALA A 110 -8.82 3.41 1.42
CA ALA A 110 -8.55 2.36 0.42
C ALA A 110 -7.95 2.88 -0.89
N ALA A 111 -7.49 4.13 -0.94
CA ALA A 111 -6.68 4.60 -2.05
C ALA A 111 -5.44 3.73 -2.16
N THR A 112 -5.05 3.39 -3.38
CA THR A 112 -3.94 2.48 -3.63
C THR A 112 -3.01 3.06 -4.69
N LEU A 113 -1.74 3.23 -4.32
CA LEU A 113 -0.68 3.61 -5.23
C LEU A 113 0.18 2.39 -5.54
N VAL A 114 0.40 2.13 -6.82
CA VAL A 114 1.39 1.15 -7.28
C VAL A 114 2.59 1.90 -7.81
N VAL A 115 3.75 1.64 -7.23
CA VAL A 115 4.98 2.38 -7.54
C VAL A 115 6.13 1.40 -7.73
N ASP A 116 6.91 1.62 -8.77
CA ASP A 116 8.11 0.83 -9.06
C ASP A 116 9.37 1.59 -8.71
N PHE A 117 10.34 0.87 -8.19
CA PHE A 117 11.68 1.40 -7.92
C PHE A 117 12.72 0.63 -8.73
N ASN A 118 13.63 1.36 -9.33
CA ASN A 118 14.76 0.77 -10.05
C ASN A 118 15.89 0.49 -9.07
N ALA A 119 15.70 -0.50 -8.20
CA ALA A 119 16.65 -0.88 -7.18
C ALA A 119 16.62 -2.40 -7.00
N THR A 120 17.74 -2.98 -6.59
CA THR A 120 17.84 -4.43 -6.39
C THR A 120 17.47 -4.84 -4.97
N SER A 121 17.31 -3.88 -4.06
CA SER A 121 17.03 -4.13 -2.65
C SER A 121 16.20 -2.97 -2.10
N TRP A 122 15.26 -3.28 -1.21
CA TRP A 122 14.49 -2.25 -0.51
C TRP A 122 15.36 -1.33 0.34
N ALA A 123 16.54 -1.81 0.76
CA ALA A 123 17.50 -0.98 1.48
C ALA A 123 17.92 0.27 0.69
N ASN A 124 17.82 0.22 -0.63
CA ASN A 124 18.20 1.31 -1.54
C ASN A 124 17.01 2.15 -1.99
N THR A 125 15.87 2.02 -1.35
CA THR A 125 14.69 2.83 -1.66
C THR A 125 14.95 4.29 -1.32
N GLU A 126 14.77 5.18 -2.28
CA GLU A 126 14.98 6.61 -2.10
C GLU A 126 13.70 7.40 -2.34
N ILE A 127 13.51 8.43 -1.51
CA ILE A 127 12.41 9.39 -1.68
C ILE A 127 12.55 10.06 -3.05
N GLY A 128 11.42 10.17 -3.76
CA GLY A 128 11.39 10.82 -5.06
C GLY A 128 11.91 9.99 -6.22
N ALA A 129 12.25 8.71 -6.00
CA ALA A 129 12.80 7.84 -7.02
C ALA A 129 11.77 6.89 -7.65
N GLY A 130 10.59 6.78 -7.05
CA GLY A 130 9.58 5.84 -7.52
C GLY A 130 8.84 6.32 -8.77
N VAL A 131 8.52 5.38 -9.64
CA VAL A 131 7.68 5.63 -10.83
C VAL A 131 6.27 5.14 -10.53
N ALA A 132 5.31 6.06 -10.50
CA ALA A 132 3.92 5.70 -10.27
C ALA A 132 3.38 4.91 -11.47
N ARG A 133 2.97 3.66 -11.23
CA ARG A 133 2.37 2.79 -12.25
C ARG A 133 0.87 2.93 -12.31
N ALA A 134 0.25 3.07 -11.14
CA ALA A 134 -1.20 3.21 -11.04
C ALA A 134 -1.55 3.90 -9.73
N PHE A 135 -2.62 4.66 -9.75
CA PHE A 135 -3.24 5.16 -8.54
C PHE A 135 -4.75 5.06 -8.72
N ILE A 136 -5.42 4.37 -7.80
CA ILE A 136 -6.87 4.25 -7.83
C ILE A 136 -7.47 4.55 -6.47
N THR A 137 -8.72 4.98 -6.50
CA THR A 137 -9.58 5.01 -5.33
C THR A 137 -10.74 4.04 -5.56
N PRO A 138 -11.47 3.62 -4.52
CA PRO A 138 -12.60 2.71 -4.74
C PRO A 138 -13.63 3.22 -5.74
N ARG A 139 -13.80 4.52 -5.86
CA ARG A 139 -14.71 5.11 -6.84
C ARG A 139 -14.31 4.87 -8.29
N ASP A 140 -13.01 4.63 -8.53
CA ASP A 140 -12.51 4.36 -9.88
C ASP A 140 -12.77 2.92 -10.31
N LEU A 141 -13.19 2.06 -9.40
CA LEU A 141 -13.37 0.63 -9.65
C LEU A 141 -14.83 0.29 -9.96
N PRO A 142 -15.06 -0.76 -10.80
CA PRO A 142 -16.42 -1.23 -11.08
C PRO A 142 -17.15 -1.79 -9.88
#